data_9d40934efdeb3fab1722c8e2d8d9ff3a
#
_entry.id   9d40934efdeb3fab1722c8e2d8d9ff3a
#
_cell.length_a   1.000
_cell.length_b   1.000
_cell.length_c   1.000
_cell.angle_alpha   90.00
_cell.angle_beta   90.00
_cell.angle_gamma   90.00
#
_symmetry.space_group_name_H-M   'P 1'
#
loop_
_entity.id
_entity.type
_entity.pdbx_description
1 polymer ?
#
loop_
_entity_poly.entity_id
_entity_poly.type
_entity_poly.pdbx_seq_one_letter_code
_entity_poly.pdbx_strand_id
1 'polypeptide(L)'
;MVPGTEGGVTKYYGSATVPVANERKPEARATLEGEQTSIFDAAIKYAETNTPLIILAGHEYGTGSSRDWAAKGTRLLGVKAVIAASFERIHRSNLVGMGVLPLQFPERTTAQSLGLDGSEIFSVIGLSDAIKPGQNVTLEVEGKGQSKRSVPLKLRIDTPIEIDYYRHGGILPFVLRQLLGRQS
;
A
#
# COMPACT_ATOMS: atom_id res chain seq x y z
N MET A 1 -10.43 -9.79 -0.49
CA MET A 1 -11.09 -10.89 0.26
C MET A 1 -11.63 -11.87 -0.77
N VAL A 2 -11.41 -13.15 -0.61
CA VAL A 2 -11.92 -14.18 -1.54
C VAL A 2 -13.44 -14.32 -1.31
N PRO A 3 -14.30 -14.20 -2.35
CA PRO A 3 -15.73 -14.37 -2.19
C PRO A 3 -16.08 -15.75 -1.59
N GLY A 4 -17.00 -15.78 -0.63
CA GLY A 4 -17.45 -17.01 0.02
C GLY A 4 -16.55 -17.55 1.14
N THR A 5 -15.52 -16.80 1.56
CA THR A 5 -14.67 -17.13 2.71
C THR A 5 -14.87 -16.12 3.84
N GLU A 6 -14.76 -16.59 5.09
CA GLU A 6 -14.64 -15.70 6.24
C GLU A 6 -13.29 -14.99 6.23
N GLY A 7 -13.18 -13.85 6.96
CA GLY A 7 -11.99 -12.99 6.92
C GLY A 7 -10.69 -13.72 7.25
N GLY A 8 -9.57 -13.15 6.78
CA GLY A 8 -8.23 -13.70 7.02
C GLY A 8 -7.66 -14.56 5.88
N VAL A 9 -8.44 -14.78 4.81
CA VAL A 9 -8.02 -15.56 3.63
C VAL A 9 -7.83 -14.65 2.42
N THR A 10 -6.81 -14.95 1.62
CA THR A 10 -6.47 -14.24 0.38
C THR A 10 -5.97 -15.20 -0.69
N LYS A 11 -5.69 -14.69 -1.86
CA LYS A 11 -4.97 -15.41 -2.92
C LYS A 11 -3.53 -14.91 -3.01
N TYR A 12 -2.58 -15.84 -3.04
CA TYR A 12 -1.18 -15.57 -3.35
C TYR A 12 -0.93 -15.75 -4.84
N TYR A 13 -0.50 -14.69 -5.52
CA TYR A 13 -0.30 -14.69 -6.98
C TYR A 13 1.16 -14.88 -7.43
N GLY A 14 2.06 -15.24 -6.51
CA GLY A 14 3.49 -15.30 -6.79
C GLY A 14 4.15 -13.92 -6.78
N SER A 15 5.49 -13.89 -6.82
CA SER A 15 6.19 -12.62 -6.93
C SER A 15 6.06 -12.08 -8.35
N ALA A 16 5.60 -10.85 -8.46
CA ALA A 16 5.82 -10.07 -9.65
C ALA A 16 7.31 -9.68 -9.64
N THR A 17 8.16 -10.42 -10.33
CA THR A 17 9.50 -9.94 -10.63
C THR A 17 9.35 -8.70 -11.49
N VAL A 18 9.51 -7.53 -10.88
CA VAL A 18 9.75 -6.30 -11.61
C VAL A 18 11.06 -6.54 -12.36
N PRO A 19 11.12 -6.48 -13.70
CA PRO A 19 12.38 -6.63 -14.40
C PRO A 19 13.28 -5.48 -13.95
N VAL A 20 14.34 -5.80 -13.24
CA VAL A 20 15.48 -4.89 -13.13
C VAL A 20 15.94 -4.69 -14.58
N ALA A 21 16.01 -3.44 -15.01
CA ALA A 21 16.26 -3.08 -16.41
C ALA A 21 17.62 -3.59 -16.90
N ASN A 22 17.77 -4.87 -17.15
CA ASN A 22 18.85 -5.50 -17.92
C ASN A 22 18.75 -7.03 -18.00
N GLU A 23 17.72 -7.68 -17.45
CA GLU A 23 17.59 -9.13 -17.62
C GLU A 23 16.32 -9.48 -18.41
N ARG A 24 16.52 -9.81 -19.70
CA ARG A 24 15.51 -10.43 -20.55
C ARG A 24 15.31 -11.87 -20.11
N LYS A 25 14.26 -12.15 -19.31
CA LYS A 25 13.51 -13.42 -19.38
C LYS A 25 12.12 -13.24 -18.82
N PRO A 26 11.07 -13.24 -19.66
CA PRO A 26 9.67 -13.24 -19.21
C PRO A 26 9.16 -14.69 -19.12
N GLU A 27 9.61 -15.48 -18.16
CA GLU A 27 9.16 -16.88 -18.07
C GLU A 27 8.71 -17.30 -16.66
N ALA A 28 7.98 -16.49 -15.95
CA ALA A 28 7.34 -16.96 -14.72
C ALA A 28 6.00 -16.28 -14.40
N ARG A 29 5.25 -15.89 -15.44
CA ARG A 29 3.83 -15.52 -15.27
C ARG A 29 2.92 -16.60 -15.84
N ALA A 30 3.17 -17.86 -15.51
CA ALA A 30 2.29 -18.96 -15.84
C ALA A 30 1.09 -18.94 -14.90
N THR A 31 -0.12 -18.84 -15.47
CA THR A 31 -1.41 -19.39 -14.99
C THR A 31 -1.60 -19.39 -13.48
N LEU A 32 -1.71 -18.22 -12.87
CA LEU A 32 -1.98 -18.20 -11.45
C LEU A 32 -3.46 -17.91 -11.22
N GLU A 33 -4.22 -18.98 -10.98
CA GLU A 33 -5.52 -18.89 -10.30
C GLU A 33 -5.36 -18.44 -8.84
N GLY A 34 -4.17 -18.03 -8.42
CA GLY A 34 -3.81 -17.61 -7.07
C GLY A 34 -4.04 -18.73 -6.04
N GLU A 35 -2.99 -19.18 -5.37
CA GLU A 35 -3.09 -20.13 -4.26
C GLU A 35 -3.88 -19.49 -3.12
N GLN A 36 -4.98 -20.12 -2.68
CA GLN A 36 -5.72 -19.65 -1.51
C GLN A 36 -4.93 -19.94 -0.23
N THR A 37 -4.68 -18.91 0.56
CA THR A 37 -3.88 -18.99 1.78
C THR A 37 -4.32 -17.93 2.80
N SER A 38 -3.80 -17.97 4.02
CA SER A 38 -4.05 -16.91 4.98
C SER A 38 -3.37 -15.59 4.55
N ILE A 39 -3.92 -14.45 4.98
CA ILE A 39 -3.28 -13.14 4.72
C ILE A 39 -1.87 -13.10 5.30
N PHE A 40 -1.65 -13.72 6.46
CA PHE A 40 -0.34 -13.78 7.10
C PHE A 40 0.66 -14.58 6.26
N ASP A 41 0.31 -15.79 5.84
CA ASP A 41 1.20 -16.66 5.06
C ASP A 41 1.51 -16.04 3.69
N ALA A 42 0.53 -15.42 3.03
CA ALA A 42 0.76 -14.66 1.82
C ALA A 42 1.75 -13.51 2.04
N ALA A 43 1.59 -12.76 3.13
CA ALA A 43 2.48 -11.65 3.45
C ALA A 43 3.93 -12.12 3.69
N ILE A 44 4.13 -13.27 4.36
CA ILE A 44 5.46 -13.87 4.54
C ILE A 44 6.08 -14.26 3.20
N LYS A 45 5.33 -14.95 2.33
CA LYS A 45 5.80 -15.34 0.99
C LYS A 45 6.20 -14.10 0.15
N TYR A 46 5.42 -13.00 0.23
CA TYR A 46 5.76 -11.75 -0.46
C TYR A 46 6.98 -11.05 0.15
N ALA A 47 7.17 -11.13 1.48
CA ALA A 47 8.33 -10.58 2.14
C ALA A 47 9.63 -11.30 1.73
N GLU A 48 9.61 -12.63 1.60
CA GLU A 48 10.74 -13.44 1.13
C GLU A 48 11.22 -13.04 -0.28
N THR A 49 10.28 -12.60 -1.12
CA THR A 49 10.56 -12.13 -2.49
C THR A 49 10.75 -10.61 -2.58
N ASN A 50 10.80 -9.89 -1.44
CA ASN A 50 10.86 -8.43 -1.37
C ASN A 50 9.76 -7.71 -2.18
N THR A 51 8.59 -8.33 -2.30
CA THR A 51 7.45 -7.76 -3.02
C THR A 51 6.65 -6.86 -2.08
N PRO A 52 6.61 -5.54 -2.29
CA PRO A 52 5.82 -4.63 -1.46
C PRO A 52 4.33 -4.82 -1.71
N LEU A 53 3.54 -4.67 -0.66
CA LEU A 53 2.08 -4.86 -0.70
C LEU A 53 1.34 -3.53 -0.62
N ILE A 54 0.13 -3.50 -1.19
CA ILE A 54 -0.84 -2.44 -1.00
C ILE A 54 -2.17 -3.01 -0.52
N ILE A 55 -2.97 -2.17 0.14
CA ILE A 55 -4.36 -2.47 0.49
C ILE A 55 -5.28 -1.59 -0.34
N LEU A 56 -6.26 -2.19 -1.00
CA LEU A 56 -7.38 -1.50 -1.62
C LEU A 56 -8.60 -1.61 -0.69
N ALA A 57 -9.16 -0.49 -0.29
CA ALA A 57 -10.21 -0.42 0.72
C ALA A 57 -11.39 0.48 0.30
N GLY A 58 -12.51 0.29 0.97
CA GLY A 58 -13.73 1.07 0.78
C GLY A 58 -13.75 2.35 1.60
N HIS A 59 -14.96 2.71 2.04
CA HIS A 59 -15.20 3.88 2.88
C HIS A 59 -14.80 3.62 4.33
N GLU A 60 -14.46 4.70 5.06
CA GLU A 60 -14.18 4.71 6.50
C GLU A 60 -13.12 3.68 6.91
N TYR A 61 -12.06 3.51 6.08
CA TYR A 61 -10.99 2.57 6.39
C TYR A 61 -10.34 2.89 7.74
N GLY A 62 -10.28 1.88 8.60
CA GLY A 62 -9.70 2.00 9.93
C GLY A 62 -10.69 2.34 11.03
N THR A 63 -12.00 2.31 10.76
CA THR A 63 -13.03 2.40 11.80
C THR A 63 -12.96 1.19 12.73
N GLY A 64 -12.77 1.44 14.01
CA GLY A 64 -12.61 0.42 15.04
C GLY A 64 -11.91 0.97 16.27
N SER A 65 -11.73 0.19 17.33
CA SER A 65 -11.18 0.71 18.58
C SER A 65 -9.64 0.72 18.64
N SER A 66 -8.97 -0.29 18.12
CA SER A 66 -7.50 -0.45 18.21
C SER A 66 -6.78 0.09 16.96
N ARG A 67 -6.99 1.34 16.62
CA ARG A 67 -6.53 1.99 15.38
C ARG A 67 -5.02 2.00 15.21
N ASP A 68 -4.27 2.21 16.30
CA ASP A 68 -2.80 2.20 16.29
C ASP A 68 -2.26 0.81 15.99
N TRP A 69 -2.76 -0.21 16.70
CA TRP A 69 -2.38 -1.60 16.44
C TRP A 69 -2.75 -2.08 15.03
N ALA A 70 -3.88 -1.63 14.50
CA ALA A 70 -4.27 -1.94 13.13
C ALA A 70 -3.27 -1.36 12.12
N ALA A 71 -2.83 -0.11 12.31
CA ALA A 71 -1.80 0.51 11.47
C ALA A 71 -0.44 -0.19 11.62
N LYS A 72 -0.07 -0.61 12.83
CA LYS A 72 1.14 -1.38 13.09
C LYS A 72 1.09 -2.76 12.42
N GLY A 73 -0.03 -3.48 12.54
CA GLY A 73 -0.23 -4.76 11.85
C GLY A 73 -0.09 -4.63 10.34
N THR A 74 -0.70 -3.59 9.75
CA THR A 74 -0.57 -3.25 8.33
C THR A 74 0.90 -3.09 7.93
N ARG A 75 1.69 -2.35 8.71
CA ARG A 75 3.12 -2.17 8.46
C ARG A 75 3.90 -3.48 8.57
N LEU A 76 3.62 -4.30 9.59
CA LEU A 76 4.31 -5.57 9.83
C LEU A 76 4.06 -6.61 8.72
N LEU A 77 2.90 -6.57 8.08
CA LEU A 77 2.58 -7.39 6.91
C LEU A 77 3.27 -6.93 5.60
N GLY A 78 4.15 -5.93 5.66
CA GLY A 78 4.88 -5.45 4.47
C GLY A 78 4.10 -4.47 3.59
N VAL A 79 2.93 -4.02 4.04
CA VAL A 79 2.12 -3.04 3.29
C VAL A 79 2.82 -1.68 3.28
N LYS A 80 2.98 -1.10 2.10
CA LYS A 80 3.60 0.21 1.87
C LYS A 80 2.59 1.32 1.66
N ALA A 81 1.42 1.01 1.11
CA ALA A 81 0.37 1.99 0.87
C ALA A 81 -1.02 1.37 1.10
N VAL A 82 -1.93 2.22 1.52
CA VAL A 82 -3.37 1.92 1.58
C VAL A 82 -4.09 2.91 0.68
N ILE A 83 -4.89 2.39 -0.26
CA ILE A 83 -5.70 3.19 -1.17
C ILE A 83 -7.15 2.94 -0.82
N ALA A 84 -7.85 3.96 -0.32
CA ALA A 84 -9.22 3.83 0.18
C ALA A 84 -10.15 4.90 -0.42
N ALA A 85 -11.45 4.64 -0.42
CA ALA A 85 -12.44 5.65 -0.78
C ALA A 85 -12.52 6.76 0.29
N SER A 86 -12.38 6.42 1.56
CA SER A 86 -12.19 7.37 2.66
C SER A 86 -11.48 6.71 3.85
N PHE A 87 -10.97 7.51 4.78
CA PHE A 87 -10.27 7.06 5.97
C PHE A 87 -10.96 7.58 7.23
N GLU A 88 -10.97 6.75 8.25
CA GLU A 88 -11.14 7.26 9.60
C GLU A 88 -9.94 8.15 9.96
N ARG A 89 -10.21 9.32 10.53
CA ARG A 89 -9.23 10.40 10.71
C ARG A 89 -8.00 9.99 11.53
N ILE A 90 -8.22 9.31 12.66
CA ILE A 90 -7.13 8.91 13.56
C ILE A 90 -6.31 7.79 12.91
N HIS A 91 -6.97 6.81 12.30
CA HIS A 91 -6.29 5.71 11.64
C HIS A 91 -5.42 6.18 10.47
N ARG A 92 -5.90 7.17 9.68
CA ARG A 92 -5.09 7.80 8.62
C ARG A 92 -3.77 8.36 9.18
N SER A 93 -3.84 9.09 10.30
CA SER A 93 -2.64 9.63 10.95
C SER A 93 -1.73 8.52 11.48
N ASN A 94 -2.31 7.46 12.03
CA ASN A 94 -1.54 6.31 12.52
C ASN A 94 -0.81 5.57 11.39
N LEU A 95 -1.43 5.45 10.20
CA LEU A 95 -0.74 4.88 9.02
C LEU A 95 0.52 5.68 8.68
N VAL A 96 0.42 7.02 8.62
CA VAL A 96 1.59 7.88 8.37
C VAL A 96 2.62 7.73 9.49
N GLY A 97 2.17 7.70 10.74
CA GLY A 97 3.02 7.48 11.91
C GLY A 97 3.76 6.14 11.91
N MET A 98 3.24 5.14 11.21
CA MET A 98 3.87 3.83 10.99
C MET A 98 4.65 3.76 9.67
N GLY A 99 4.73 4.83 8.89
CA GLY A 99 5.42 4.87 7.60
C GLY A 99 4.67 4.15 6.47
N VAL A 100 3.34 4.06 6.57
CA VAL A 100 2.45 3.55 5.53
C VAL A 100 1.77 4.71 4.83
N LEU A 101 1.76 4.71 3.50
CA LEU A 101 1.24 5.80 2.66
C LEU A 101 -0.28 5.73 2.52
N PRO A 102 -1.06 6.68 3.05
CA PRO A 102 -2.49 6.73 2.79
C PRO A 102 -2.78 7.50 1.50
N LEU A 103 -3.51 6.86 0.59
CA LEU A 103 -3.94 7.40 -0.69
C LEU A 103 -5.46 7.30 -0.82
N GLN A 104 -6.09 8.31 -1.37
CA GLN A 104 -7.55 8.34 -1.49
C GLN A 104 -7.98 8.36 -2.94
N PHE A 105 -8.94 7.51 -3.28
CA PHE A 105 -9.62 7.52 -4.57
C PHE A 105 -10.40 8.83 -4.77
N PRO A 106 -10.57 9.28 -6.02
CA PRO A 106 -11.53 10.33 -6.36
C PRO A 106 -12.95 9.95 -5.92
N GLU A 107 -13.81 10.92 -5.77
CA GLU A 107 -15.22 10.68 -5.49
C GLU A 107 -15.83 9.66 -6.47
N ARG A 108 -16.70 8.79 -5.95
CA ARG A 108 -17.39 7.74 -6.70
C ARG A 108 -16.46 6.69 -7.36
N THR A 109 -15.17 6.73 -7.06
CA THR A 109 -14.20 5.72 -7.53
C THR A 109 -13.87 4.75 -6.40
N THR A 110 -13.95 3.46 -6.70
CA THR A 110 -13.61 2.38 -5.76
C THR A 110 -12.84 1.29 -6.51
N ALA A 111 -12.19 0.37 -5.79
CA ALA A 111 -11.55 -0.78 -6.40
C ALA A 111 -12.55 -1.59 -7.25
N GLN A 112 -13.80 -1.75 -6.77
CA GLN A 112 -14.85 -2.46 -7.49
C GLN A 112 -15.26 -1.73 -8.77
N SER A 113 -15.42 -0.39 -8.73
CA SER A 113 -15.80 0.38 -9.94
C SER A 113 -14.70 0.37 -11.01
N LEU A 114 -13.46 0.14 -10.59
CA LEU A 114 -12.31 -0.03 -11.48
C LEU A 114 -12.11 -1.49 -11.94
N GLY A 115 -12.91 -2.42 -11.42
CA GLY A 115 -12.79 -3.85 -11.75
C GLY A 115 -11.49 -4.47 -11.27
N LEU A 116 -10.95 -3.99 -10.13
CA LEU A 116 -9.71 -4.51 -9.55
C LEU A 116 -10.02 -5.72 -8.69
N ASP A 117 -9.29 -6.81 -8.90
CA ASP A 117 -9.46 -8.06 -8.18
C ASP A 117 -8.26 -8.44 -7.28
N GLY A 118 -7.17 -7.64 -7.34
CA GLY A 118 -5.96 -7.83 -6.55
C GLY A 118 -4.87 -8.66 -7.25
N SER A 119 -5.09 -9.09 -8.50
CA SER A 119 -4.08 -9.77 -9.32
C SER A 119 -3.18 -8.80 -10.10
N GLU A 120 -3.51 -7.52 -10.08
CA GLU A 120 -2.82 -6.48 -10.81
C GLU A 120 -1.51 -6.07 -10.12
N ILE A 121 -0.62 -5.48 -10.92
CA ILE A 121 0.55 -4.77 -10.42
C ILE A 121 0.24 -3.29 -10.33
N PHE A 122 0.60 -2.71 -9.21
CA PHE A 122 0.33 -1.31 -8.90
C PHE A 122 1.63 -0.52 -8.77
N SER A 123 1.68 0.65 -9.41
CA SER A 123 2.80 1.59 -9.26
C SER A 123 2.25 2.97 -8.91
N VAL A 124 2.81 3.60 -7.88
CA VAL A 124 2.44 4.97 -7.49
C VAL A 124 3.46 5.94 -8.06
N ILE A 125 3.02 6.80 -8.97
CA ILE A 125 3.86 7.77 -9.68
C ILE A 125 3.59 9.19 -9.15
N GLY A 126 4.62 10.03 -9.13
CA GLY A 126 4.50 11.41 -8.66
C GLY A 126 4.89 11.61 -7.19
N LEU A 127 5.47 10.58 -6.57
CA LEU A 127 6.16 10.71 -5.28
C LEU A 127 7.61 11.07 -5.55
N SER A 128 7.96 12.34 -5.41
CA SER A 128 9.34 12.84 -5.47
C SER A 128 9.85 13.14 -4.06
N ASP A 129 11.13 13.51 -3.94
CA ASP A 129 11.68 13.99 -2.67
C ASP A 129 11.01 15.28 -2.17
N ALA A 130 10.31 15.99 -3.03
CA ALA A 130 9.56 17.21 -2.72
C ALA A 130 8.06 16.95 -2.49
N ILE A 131 7.71 15.92 -1.71
CA ILE A 131 6.32 15.65 -1.32
C ILE A 131 5.69 16.88 -0.66
N LYS A 132 4.46 17.22 -1.07
CA LYS A 132 3.65 18.28 -0.45
C LYS A 132 2.38 17.68 0.18
N PRO A 133 1.89 18.25 1.29
CA PRO A 133 0.64 17.81 1.88
C PRO A 133 -0.51 17.86 0.87
N GLY A 134 -1.30 16.79 0.83
CA GLY A 134 -2.49 16.72 -0.02
C GLY A 134 -2.26 16.76 -1.53
N GLN A 135 -1.01 16.55 -2.00
CA GLN A 135 -0.74 16.53 -3.44
C GLN A 135 -1.47 15.42 -4.18
N ASN A 136 -1.64 15.58 -5.48
CA ASN A 136 -2.13 14.51 -6.34
C ASN A 136 -0.95 13.62 -6.77
N VAL A 137 -1.22 12.33 -6.85
CA VAL A 137 -0.33 11.30 -7.37
C VAL A 137 -1.10 10.43 -8.37
N THR A 138 -0.41 9.61 -9.13
CA THR A 138 -1.05 8.71 -10.10
C THR A 138 -0.81 7.27 -9.71
N LEU A 139 -1.87 6.48 -9.66
CA LEU A 139 -1.80 5.02 -9.59
C LEU A 139 -1.79 4.47 -10.99
N GLU A 140 -0.73 3.81 -11.37
CA GLU A 140 -0.69 2.98 -12.56
C GLU A 140 -1.06 1.55 -12.21
N VAL A 141 -1.99 1.00 -12.96
CA VAL A 141 -2.52 -0.35 -12.77
C VAL A 141 -2.23 -1.16 -14.02
N GLU A 142 -1.53 -2.27 -13.84
CA GLU A 142 -1.20 -3.20 -14.91
C GLU A 142 -1.82 -4.56 -14.62
N GLY A 143 -2.87 -4.92 -15.37
CA GLY A 143 -3.54 -6.22 -15.31
C GLY A 143 -2.98 -7.20 -16.35
N LYS A 144 -3.29 -8.50 -16.19
CA LYS A 144 -2.93 -9.53 -17.17
C LYS A 144 -3.61 -9.25 -18.51
N GLY A 145 -2.80 -9.02 -19.56
CA GLY A 145 -3.32 -8.85 -20.94
C GLY A 145 -4.15 -7.57 -21.16
N GLN A 146 -4.16 -6.66 -20.20
CA GLN A 146 -4.83 -5.37 -20.30
C GLN A 146 -3.81 -4.25 -20.50
N SER A 147 -4.20 -3.21 -21.21
CA SER A 147 -3.41 -1.98 -21.30
C SER A 147 -3.28 -1.33 -19.93
N LYS A 148 -2.12 -0.76 -19.67
CA LYS A 148 -1.83 0.01 -18.44
C LYS A 148 -2.85 1.13 -18.28
N ARG A 149 -3.44 1.23 -17.09
CA ARG A 149 -4.44 2.26 -16.75
C ARG A 149 -3.86 3.19 -15.71
N SER A 150 -4.23 4.48 -15.78
CA SER A 150 -3.82 5.50 -14.81
C SER A 150 -5.03 6.02 -14.05
N VAL A 151 -4.94 6.06 -12.74
CA VAL A 151 -5.99 6.55 -11.83
C VAL A 151 -5.40 7.67 -10.98
N PRO A 152 -5.96 8.89 -11.00
CA PRO A 152 -5.51 9.95 -10.11
C PRO A 152 -5.90 9.60 -8.66
N LEU A 153 -4.98 9.83 -7.73
CA LEU A 153 -5.20 9.66 -6.30
C LEU A 153 -4.79 10.92 -5.55
N LYS A 154 -5.40 11.13 -4.39
CA LYS A 154 -5.00 12.17 -3.46
C LYS A 154 -4.13 11.60 -2.36
N LEU A 155 -2.96 12.17 -2.16
CA LEU A 155 -2.11 11.87 -1.01
C LEU A 155 -2.77 12.40 0.27
N ARG A 156 -2.93 11.54 1.27
CA ARG A 156 -3.54 11.88 2.54
C ARG A 156 -2.51 12.01 3.67
N ILE A 157 -1.37 12.58 3.34
CA ILE A 157 -0.47 13.23 4.30
C ILE A 157 -0.92 14.70 4.32
N ASP A 158 -1.50 15.15 5.43
CA ASP A 158 -2.25 16.38 5.47
C ASP A 158 -1.44 17.55 6.08
N THR A 159 -0.29 17.26 6.71
CA THR A 159 0.56 18.27 7.37
C THR A 159 2.04 18.11 7.00
N PRO A 160 2.85 19.21 7.05
CA PRO A 160 4.29 19.11 6.77
C PRO A 160 5.04 18.15 7.71
N ILE A 161 4.71 18.12 9.00
CA ILE A 161 5.37 17.23 9.96
C ILE A 161 5.10 15.74 9.68
N GLU A 162 3.91 15.42 9.14
CA GLU A 162 3.59 14.06 8.72
C GLU A 162 4.45 13.62 7.52
N ILE A 163 4.89 14.54 6.66
CA ILE A 163 5.83 14.23 5.59
C ILE A 163 7.17 13.79 6.17
N ASP A 164 7.65 14.47 7.21
CA ASP A 164 8.88 14.10 7.89
C ASP A 164 8.76 12.73 8.54
N TYR A 165 7.64 12.44 9.21
CA TYR A 165 7.40 11.10 9.75
C TYR A 165 7.46 10.03 8.66
N TYR A 166 6.76 10.24 7.55
CA TYR A 166 6.72 9.30 6.44
C TYR A 166 8.11 9.06 5.82
N ARG A 167 8.87 10.13 5.55
CA ARG A 167 10.24 10.06 5.00
C ARG A 167 11.20 9.26 5.88
N HIS A 168 11.03 9.34 7.19
CA HIS A 168 11.84 8.61 8.15
C HIS A 168 11.36 7.18 8.41
N GLY A 169 10.26 6.75 7.76
CA GLY A 169 9.67 5.43 7.94
C GLY A 169 8.79 5.31 9.18
N GLY A 170 8.33 6.44 9.72
CA GLY A 170 7.43 6.56 10.85
C GLY A 170 7.90 7.52 11.93
N ILE A 171 7.02 7.80 12.89
CA ILE A 171 7.29 8.78 13.97
C ILE A 171 8.45 8.34 14.89
N LEU A 172 8.54 7.06 15.24
CA LEU A 172 9.59 6.57 16.14
C LEU A 172 10.99 6.69 15.51
N PRO A 173 11.25 6.23 14.26
CA PRO A 173 12.54 6.47 13.61
C PRO A 173 12.88 7.94 13.44
N PHE A 174 11.88 8.81 13.18
CA PHE A 174 12.07 10.24 13.10
C PHE A 174 12.57 10.82 14.43
N VAL A 175 11.89 10.52 15.56
CA VAL A 175 12.28 11.01 16.89
C VAL A 175 13.66 10.48 17.29
N LEU A 176 13.96 9.21 17.04
CA LEU A 176 15.27 8.63 17.35
C LEU A 176 16.40 9.35 16.60
N ARG A 177 16.23 9.64 15.30
CA ARG A 177 17.23 10.39 14.53
C ARG A 177 17.40 11.82 15.04
N GLN A 178 16.32 12.47 15.46
CA GLN A 178 16.42 13.81 16.06
C GLN A 178 17.20 13.79 17.39
N LEU A 179 16.99 12.79 18.24
CA LEU A 179 17.72 12.66 19.50
C LEU A 179 19.20 12.39 19.27
N LEU A 180 19.55 11.52 18.32
CA LEU A 180 20.93 11.22 17.96
C LEU A 180 21.63 12.44 17.35
N GLY A 181 20.96 13.21 16.49
CA GLY A 181 21.52 14.43 15.89
C GLY A 181 21.70 15.61 16.86
N ARG A 182 21.08 15.55 18.04
CA ARG A 182 21.29 16.56 19.10
C ARG A 182 22.48 16.25 20.01
N GLN A 183 23.05 15.05 19.89
CA GLN A 183 24.21 14.61 20.67
C GLN A 183 25.56 14.83 19.93
N SER A 184 25.48 15.34 18.70
CA SER A 184 26.61 15.73 17.85
C SER A 184 26.73 17.24 17.81
#